data_5239f479384321e66d9a914fb334d87f
#
_entry.id   5239f479384321e66d9a914fb334d87f
#
_cell.length_a   1.000
_cell.length_b   1.000
_cell.length_c   1.000
_cell.angle_alpha   90.00
_cell.angle_beta   90.00
_cell.angle_gamma   90.00
#
_symmetry.space_group_name_H-M   'P 1'
#
loop_
_entity.id
_entity.type
_entity.pdbx_description
1 polymer ?
#
loop_
_entity_poly.entity_id
_entity_poly.type
_entity_poly.pdbx_seq_one_letter_code
_entity_poly.pdbx_strand_id
1 'polypeptide(L)'
;KEDAFEYGGFSFAKETLNLIDNLERSKITLENDESLKNSEGFEKIINHLDIIYKDMISILKKNNIHPIESIGKKLDPNLHQAMMEIEDENKENGIILKEIQKGFMMKDRLLRPSLVGVAKKIEKKQQNLTENIEKGDEKK
;
A
#
# COMPACT_ATOMS: atom_id res chain seq x y z
N LYS A 1 -28.01 -12.17 -16.32
CA LYS A 1 -27.18 -13.19 -17.00
C LYS A 1 -25.78 -12.71 -17.37
N GLU A 2 -25.64 -11.49 -17.89
CA GLU A 2 -24.34 -10.93 -18.23
C GLU A 2 -23.49 -10.67 -16.98
N ASP A 3 -24.08 -10.14 -15.92
CA ASP A 3 -23.40 -9.92 -14.65
C ASP A 3 -22.87 -11.22 -14.02
N ALA A 4 -23.65 -12.28 -14.04
CA ALA A 4 -23.23 -13.59 -13.55
C ALA A 4 -22.07 -14.16 -14.36
N PHE A 5 -22.06 -13.94 -15.67
CA PHE A 5 -20.97 -14.37 -16.54
C PHE A 5 -19.70 -13.53 -16.35
N GLU A 6 -19.83 -12.20 -16.28
CA GLU A 6 -18.71 -11.30 -16.14
C GLU A 6 -18.05 -11.34 -14.75
N TYR A 7 -18.85 -11.53 -13.70
CA TYR A 7 -18.41 -11.44 -12.30
C TYR A 7 -18.59 -12.74 -11.52
N GLY A 8 -18.79 -13.87 -12.22
CA GLY A 8 -18.99 -15.17 -11.59
C GLY A 8 -17.84 -15.64 -10.70
N GLY A 9 -16.63 -15.14 -10.96
CA GLY A 9 -15.43 -15.44 -10.17
C GLY A 9 -15.14 -14.43 -9.07
N PHE A 10 -16.02 -13.47 -8.78
CA PHE A 10 -15.74 -12.36 -7.88
C PHE A 10 -15.33 -12.81 -6.46
N SER A 11 -16.11 -13.69 -5.84
CA SER A 11 -15.81 -14.20 -4.50
C SER A 11 -14.52 -14.98 -4.46
N PHE A 12 -14.30 -15.85 -5.42
CA PHE A 12 -13.05 -16.61 -5.53
C PHE A 12 -11.84 -15.69 -5.74
N ALA A 13 -11.97 -14.72 -6.63
CA ALA A 13 -10.93 -13.73 -6.88
C ALA A 13 -10.59 -12.94 -5.60
N LYS A 14 -11.60 -12.49 -4.85
CA LYS A 14 -11.42 -11.77 -3.59
C LYS A 14 -10.67 -12.59 -2.55
N GLU A 15 -11.02 -13.87 -2.39
CA GLU A 15 -10.32 -14.77 -1.48
C GLU A 15 -8.87 -15.04 -1.92
N THR A 16 -8.62 -15.13 -3.23
CA THR A 16 -7.29 -15.34 -3.80
C THR A 16 -6.33 -14.18 -3.46
N LEU A 17 -6.85 -12.97 -3.24
CA LEU A 17 -6.02 -11.84 -2.83
C LEU A 17 -5.30 -12.07 -1.50
N ASN A 18 -5.84 -12.92 -0.63
CA ASN A 18 -5.16 -13.30 0.62
C ASN A 18 -3.84 -14.04 0.37
N LEU A 19 -3.76 -14.84 -0.67
CA LEU A 19 -2.51 -15.51 -1.07
C LEU A 19 -1.46 -14.51 -1.53
N ILE A 20 -1.89 -13.51 -2.28
CA ILE A 20 -1.01 -12.43 -2.76
C ILE A 20 -0.47 -11.63 -1.58
N ASP A 21 -1.32 -11.27 -0.62
CA ASP A 21 -0.93 -10.56 0.58
C ASP A 21 0.07 -11.36 1.43
N ASN A 22 -0.18 -12.65 1.59
CA ASN A 22 0.70 -13.54 2.34
C ASN A 22 2.06 -13.70 1.66
N LEU A 23 2.07 -13.80 0.34
CA LEU A 23 3.31 -13.89 -0.44
C LEU A 23 4.13 -12.60 -0.32
N GLU A 24 3.50 -11.45 -0.47
CA GLU A 24 4.14 -10.14 -0.32
C GLU A 24 4.69 -9.94 1.11
N ARG A 25 3.90 -10.28 2.11
CA ARG A 25 4.32 -10.21 3.53
C ARG A 25 5.48 -11.16 3.82
N SER A 26 5.42 -12.38 3.31
CA SER A 26 6.49 -13.37 3.48
C SER A 26 7.80 -12.88 2.88
N LYS A 27 7.74 -12.29 1.69
CA LYS A 27 8.90 -11.71 1.04
C LYS A 27 9.52 -10.59 1.88
N ILE A 28 8.70 -9.65 2.35
CA ILE A 28 9.15 -8.53 3.20
C ILE A 28 9.75 -9.04 4.52
N THR A 29 9.10 -10.00 5.17
CA THR A 29 9.56 -10.60 6.41
C THR A 29 10.92 -11.27 6.25
N LEU A 30 11.11 -12.01 5.18
CA LEU A 30 12.38 -12.67 4.87
C LEU A 30 13.48 -11.66 4.54
N GLU A 31 13.18 -10.62 3.77
CA GLU A 31 14.13 -9.56 3.45
C GLU A 31 14.63 -8.80 4.69
N ASN A 32 13.79 -8.69 5.72
CA ASN A 32 14.12 -8.00 6.97
C ASN A 32 14.69 -8.93 8.05
N ASP A 33 14.84 -10.20 7.78
CA ASP A 33 15.42 -11.17 8.71
C ASP A 33 16.95 -11.10 8.67
N GLU A 34 17.54 -10.51 9.71
CA GLU A 34 19.00 -10.36 9.83
C GLU A 34 19.77 -11.69 9.81
N SER A 35 19.14 -12.77 10.31
CA SER A 35 19.77 -14.10 10.33
C SER A 35 19.93 -14.71 8.94
N LEU A 36 19.14 -14.24 7.96
CA LEU A 36 19.12 -14.77 6.60
C LEU A 36 19.91 -13.92 5.59
N LYS A 37 20.13 -12.65 5.86
CA LYS A 37 20.74 -11.71 4.89
C LYS A 37 22.10 -12.14 4.35
N ASN A 38 22.89 -12.83 5.15
CA ASN A 38 24.21 -13.31 4.79
C ASN A 38 24.22 -14.80 4.41
N SER A 39 23.05 -15.42 4.30
CA SER A 39 22.94 -16.84 3.94
C SER A 39 23.21 -17.05 2.45
N GLU A 40 23.93 -18.11 2.11
CA GLU A 40 24.11 -18.51 0.73
C GLU A 40 22.76 -18.91 0.11
N GLY A 41 22.50 -18.36 -1.07
CA GLY A 41 21.24 -18.62 -1.79
C GLY A 41 20.05 -17.79 -1.35
N PHE A 42 20.19 -16.92 -0.35
CA PHE A 42 19.09 -16.05 0.10
C PHE A 42 18.50 -15.19 -1.01
N GLU A 43 19.35 -14.54 -1.83
CA GLU A 43 18.90 -13.73 -2.96
C GLU A 43 18.13 -14.56 -4.00
N LYS A 44 18.52 -15.82 -4.22
CA LYS A 44 17.80 -16.72 -5.12
C LYS A 44 16.39 -17.01 -4.62
N ILE A 45 16.22 -17.25 -3.32
CA ILE A 45 14.89 -17.47 -2.71
C ILE A 45 14.00 -16.25 -2.89
N ILE A 46 14.52 -15.07 -2.60
CA ILE A 46 13.77 -13.80 -2.75
C ILE A 46 13.39 -13.59 -4.22
N ASN A 47 14.29 -13.84 -5.15
CA ASN A 47 14.00 -13.72 -6.58
C ASN A 47 12.91 -14.70 -7.04
N HIS A 48 12.91 -15.93 -6.54
CA HIS A 48 11.85 -16.90 -6.85
C HIS A 48 10.50 -16.49 -6.27
N LEU A 49 10.45 -15.95 -5.06
CA LEU A 49 9.23 -15.40 -4.48
C LEU A 49 8.69 -14.24 -5.31
N ASP A 50 9.57 -13.38 -5.80
CA ASP A 50 9.20 -12.27 -6.68
C ASP A 50 8.62 -12.75 -8.01
N ILE A 51 9.20 -13.80 -8.60
CA ILE A 51 8.69 -14.43 -9.84
C ILE A 51 7.26 -14.96 -9.60
N ILE A 52 7.03 -15.68 -8.50
CA ILE A 52 5.71 -16.19 -8.15
C ILE A 52 4.70 -15.04 -7.97
N TYR A 53 5.10 -13.99 -7.28
CA TYR A 53 4.27 -12.80 -7.10
C TYR A 53 3.86 -12.17 -8.44
N LYS A 54 4.83 -11.96 -9.33
CA LYS A 54 4.59 -11.39 -10.66
C LYS A 54 3.69 -12.27 -11.53
N ASP A 55 3.87 -13.59 -11.44
CA ASP A 55 3.00 -14.55 -12.13
C ASP A 55 1.56 -14.47 -11.65
N MET A 56 1.34 -14.39 -10.33
CA MET A 56 0.00 -14.24 -9.75
C MET A 56 -0.67 -12.95 -10.23
N ILE A 57 0.04 -11.83 -10.21
CA ILE A 57 -0.46 -10.55 -10.74
C ILE A 57 -0.79 -10.66 -12.23
N SER A 58 0.06 -11.30 -13.01
CA SER A 58 -0.15 -11.53 -14.44
C SER A 58 -1.42 -12.34 -14.72
N ILE A 59 -1.62 -13.42 -13.96
CA ILE A 59 -2.84 -14.25 -14.06
C ILE A 59 -4.09 -13.44 -13.74
N LEU A 60 -4.05 -12.63 -12.69
CA LEU A 60 -5.16 -11.75 -12.33
C LEU A 60 -5.47 -10.76 -13.45
N LYS A 61 -4.46 -10.13 -14.03
CA LYS A 61 -4.63 -9.19 -15.14
C LYS A 61 -5.27 -9.83 -16.37
N LYS A 62 -4.88 -11.07 -16.69
CA LYS A 62 -5.51 -11.85 -17.77
C LYS A 62 -6.99 -12.12 -17.51
N ASN A 63 -7.40 -12.11 -16.26
CA ASN A 63 -8.80 -12.30 -15.83
C ASN A 63 -9.50 -10.97 -15.50
N ASN A 64 -8.99 -9.86 -16.02
CA ASN A 64 -9.53 -8.50 -15.84
C ASN A 64 -9.52 -8.02 -14.37
N ILE A 65 -8.59 -8.51 -13.59
CA ILE A 65 -8.38 -8.09 -12.21
C ILE A 65 -7.07 -7.30 -12.14
N HIS A 66 -7.17 -6.03 -11.78
CA HIS A 66 -6.03 -5.12 -11.81
C HIS A 66 -5.78 -4.50 -10.44
N PRO A 67 -4.50 -4.39 -10.01
CA PRO A 67 -4.17 -3.62 -8.82
C PRO A 67 -4.53 -2.15 -9.02
N ILE A 68 -4.99 -1.52 -7.94
CA ILE A 68 -5.21 -0.07 -7.91
C ILE A 68 -3.86 0.62 -7.72
N GLU A 69 -3.51 1.49 -8.63
CA GLU A 69 -2.32 2.34 -8.50
C GLU A 69 -2.64 3.49 -7.54
N SER A 70 -2.01 3.48 -6.37
CA SER A 70 -2.38 4.38 -5.27
C SER A 70 -1.28 5.38 -4.90
N ILE A 71 -0.02 4.95 -4.88
CA ILE A 71 1.11 5.78 -4.44
C ILE A 71 1.24 7.05 -5.30
N GLY A 72 1.35 8.19 -4.64
CA GLY A 72 1.49 9.49 -5.28
C GLY A 72 0.19 10.12 -5.76
N LYS A 73 -0.91 9.41 -5.67
CA LYS A 73 -2.23 9.90 -6.05
C LYS A 73 -2.97 10.49 -4.86
N LYS A 74 -3.93 11.34 -5.13
CA LYS A 74 -4.82 11.87 -4.10
C LYS A 74 -5.81 10.80 -3.65
N LEU A 75 -6.10 10.77 -2.37
CA LEU A 75 -7.09 9.85 -1.79
C LEU A 75 -8.44 9.97 -2.50
N ASP A 76 -8.92 8.84 -2.99
CA ASP A 76 -10.27 8.69 -3.54
C ASP A 76 -11.05 7.70 -2.64
N PRO A 77 -12.12 8.16 -1.94
CA PRO A 77 -12.88 7.30 -1.04
C PRO A 77 -13.50 6.08 -1.71
N ASN A 78 -13.69 6.11 -3.04
CA ASN A 78 -14.23 4.99 -3.80
C ASN A 78 -13.19 3.87 -4.04
N LEU A 79 -11.91 4.17 -3.93
CA LEU A 79 -10.81 3.25 -4.24
C LEU A 79 -9.89 2.98 -3.05
N HIS A 80 -9.85 3.89 -2.10
CA HIS A 80 -8.87 3.89 -1.02
C HIS A 80 -9.54 4.01 0.35
N GLN A 81 -8.91 3.41 1.35
CA GLN A 81 -9.22 3.61 2.75
C GLN A 81 -7.98 4.08 3.48
N ALA A 82 -8.03 5.30 4.03
CA ALA A 82 -6.95 5.85 4.83
C ALA A 82 -6.91 5.16 6.20
N MET A 83 -5.77 4.57 6.52
CA MET A 83 -5.53 3.87 7.79
C MET A 83 -4.65 4.67 8.74
N MET A 84 -3.84 5.58 8.21
CA MET A 84 -2.95 6.44 8.99
C MET A 84 -2.67 7.74 8.25
N GLU A 85 -2.31 8.76 9.02
CA GLU A 85 -1.77 10.02 8.51
C GLU A 85 -0.26 10.05 8.75
N ILE A 86 0.49 10.52 7.76
CA ILE A 86 1.93 10.64 7.81
C ILE A 86 2.28 12.11 7.61
N GLU A 87 2.92 12.72 8.60
CA GLU A 87 3.35 14.12 8.51
C GLU A 87 4.43 14.28 7.43
N ASP A 88 4.20 15.18 6.50
CA ASP A 88 5.14 15.49 5.40
C ASP A 88 5.00 16.95 5.01
N GLU A 89 6.09 17.71 5.15
CA GLU A 89 6.15 19.14 4.81
C GLU A 89 6.07 19.40 3.31
N ASN A 90 6.47 18.42 2.49
CA ASN A 90 6.64 18.56 1.04
C ASN A 90 5.46 18.04 0.23
N LYS A 91 4.46 17.45 0.89
CA LYS A 91 3.30 16.85 0.22
C LYS A 91 2.01 17.56 0.63
N GLU A 92 1.09 17.63 -0.31
CA GLU A 92 -0.26 18.12 -0.05
C GLU A 92 -1.05 17.12 0.79
N ASN A 93 -2.01 17.63 1.57
CA ASN A 93 -2.93 16.79 2.33
C ASN A 93 -3.66 15.80 1.43
N GLY A 94 -3.72 14.55 1.87
CA GLY A 94 -4.46 13.51 1.18
C GLY A 94 -3.70 12.83 0.05
N ILE A 95 -2.44 13.19 -0.20
CA ILE A 95 -1.59 12.43 -1.13
C ILE A 95 -1.18 11.11 -0.49
N ILE A 96 -1.35 10.01 -1.21
CA ILE A 96 -1.02 8.68 -0.74
C ILE A 96 0.48 8.47 -0.76
N LEU A 97 1.07 8.26 0.41
CA LEU A 97 2.51 8.06 0.60
C LEU A 97 2.87 6.59 0.76
N LYS A 98 1.96 5.78 1.29
CA LYS A 98 2.19 4.38 1.62
C LYS A 98 0.97 3.54 1.27
N GLU A 99 1.23 2.35 0.75
CA GLU A 99 0.20 1.32 0.54
C GLU A 99 0.43 0.18 1.53
N ILE A 100 -0.50 0.02 2.47
CA ILE A 100 -0.42 -1.01 3.52
C ILE A 100 -0.93 -2.35 2.97
N GLN A 101 -2.01 -2.30 2.20
CA GLN A 101 -2.59 -3.45 1.53
C GLN A 101 -3.05 -3.04 0.14
N LYS A 102 -2.65 -3.79 -0.85
CA LYS A 102 -2.97 -3.50 -2.24
C LYS A 102 -4.46 -3.74 -2.54
N GLY A 103 -5.12 -2.72 -3.08
CA GLY A 103 -6.49 -2.82 -3.58
C GLY A 103 -6.55 -3.36 -5.01
N PHE A 104 -7.69 -3.90 -5.38
CA PHE A 104 -7.91 -4.49 -6.71
C PHE A 104 -9.29 -4.17 -7.25
N MET A 105 -9.34 -3.95 -8.57
CA MET A 105 -10.55 -3.84 -9.36
C MET A 105 -10.76 -5.11 -10.20
N MET A 106 -12.00 -5.53 -10.33
CA MET A 106 -12.40 -6.53 -11.34
C MET A 106 -13.27 -5.81 -12.36
N LYS A 107 -12.70 -5.50 -13.53
CA LYS A 107 -13.34 -4.58 -14.50
C LYS A 107 -13.74 -3.28 -13.79
N ASP A 108 -15.03 -2.93 -13.80
CA ASP A 108 -15.55 -1.71 -13.18
C ASP A 108 -15.94 -1.87 -11.70
N ARG A 109 -15.81 -3.07 -11.14
CA ARG A 109 -16.18 -3.34 -9.75
C ARG A 109 -14.96 -3.39 -8.83
N LEU A 110 -15.12 -2.77 -7.67
CA LEU A 110 -14.11 -2.84 -6.61
C LEU A 110 -14.15 -4.22 -5.95
N LEU A 111 -13.03 -4.97 -6.00
CA LEU A 111 -12.87 -6.19 -5.20
C LEU A 111 -12.58 -5.85 -3.75
N ARG A 112 -11.63 -4.95 -3.52
CA ARG A 112 -11.31 -4.38 -2.22
C ARG A 112 -10.57 -3.06 -2.40
N PRO A 113 -10.74 -2.08 -1.50
CA PRO A 113 -9.98 -0.84 -1.56
C PRO A 113 -8.51 -1.05 -1.17
N SER A 114 -7.65 -0.16 -1.64
CA SER A 114 -6.29 -0.08 -1.10
C SER A 114 -6.32 0.52 0.30
N LEU A 115 -5.64 -0.12 1.25
CA LEU A 115 -5.40 0.45 2.56
C LEU A 115 -4.13 1.28 2.50
N VAL A 116 -4.23 2.56 2.83
CA VAL A 116 -3.17 3.54 2.55
C VAL A 116 -2.85 4.42 3.73
N GLY A 117 -1.63 4.95 3.73
CA GLY A 117 -1.21 6.06 4.55
C GLY A 117 -1.16 7.34 3.72
N VAL A 118 -1.76 8.40 4.22
CA VAL A 118 -1.89 9.68 3.52
C VAL A 118 -1.07 10.77 4.16
N ALA A 119 -0.60 11.70 3.34
CA ALA A 119 0.13 12.87 3.80
C ALA A 119 -0.77 13.80 4.60
N LYS A 120 -0.24 14.27 5.71
CA LYS A 120 -0.76 15.39 6.48
C LYS A 120 0.27 16.51 6.48
N LYS A 121 -0.08 17.61 5.85
CA LYS A 121 0.81 18.78 5.80
C LYS A 121 0.91 19.42 7.17
N ILE A 122 2.15 19.62 7.65
CA ILE A 122 2.42 20.38 8.87
C ILE A 122 2.30 21.86 8.53
N GLU A 123 1.42 22.58 9.24
CA GLU A 123 1.35 24.04 9.10
C GLU A 123 2.57 24.68 9.76
N LYS A 124 3.32 25.50 9.00
CA LYS A 124 4.50 26.26 9.49
C LYS A 124 4.21 27.15 10.71
N LYS A 125 2.94 27.51 10.94
CA LYS A 125 2.52 28.31 12.09
C LYS A 125 2.70 27.61 13.44
N GLN A 126 2.64 26.29 13.50
CA GLN A 126 2.86 25.54 14.75
C GLN A 126 4.35 25.46 15.12
N GLN A 127 5.24 25.40 14.15
CA GLN A 127 6.68 25.42 14.40
C GLN A 127 7.13 26.79 14.96
N ASN A 128 6.62 27.88 14.41
CA ASN A 128 6.94 29.22 14.92
C ASN A 128 6.42 29.50 16.33
N LEU A 129 5.33 28.85 16.74
CA LEU A 129 4.78 28.96 18.10
C LEU A 129 5.64 28.23 19.14
N THR A 130 6.13 27.04 18.81
CA THR A 130 7.02 26.26 19.69
C THR A 130 8.40 26.93 19.84
N GLU A 131 8.99 27.45 18.77
CA GLU A 131 10.25 28.20 18.82
C GLU A 131 10.14 29.51 19.64
N ASN A 132 8.98 30.19 19.58
CA ASN A 132 8.75 31.40 20.35
C ASN A 132 8.51 31.13 21.83
N ILE A 133 7.99 29.99 22.20
CA ILE A 133 7.79 29.59 23.60
C ILE A 133 9.13 29.20 24.22
N GLU A 134 9.97 28.46 23.51
CA GLU A 134 11.31 28.08 23.98
C GLU A 134 12.23 29.32 24.17
N LYS A 135 12.13 30.30 23.25
CA LYS A 135 12.91 31.57 23.39
C LYS A 135 12.36 32.51 24.45
N GLY A 136 11.09 32.35 24.86
CA GLY A 136 10.47 33.12 25.93
C GLY A 136 10.92 32.68 27.33
N ASP A 137 11.23 31.42 27.54
CA ASP A 137 11.62 30.86 28.82
C ASP A 137 13.14 31.06 29.13
N GLU A 138 13.98 31.30 28.12
CA GLU A 138 15.38 31.60 28.32
C GLU A 138 15.69 33.06 28.74
N LYS A 139 14.70 33.96 28.69
CA LYS A 139 14.84 35.38 29.06
C LYS A 139 14.35 35.73 30.46
N LYS A 140 13.98 34.74 31.26
CA LYS A 140 13.68 34.89 32.68
C LYS A 140 14.76 34.27 33.55
#